data_167bfb846eb2c43e0589efaef78a9802
#
_entry.id   167bfb846eb2c43e0589efaef78a9802
#
_cell.length_a   1.000
_cell.length_b   1.000
_cell.length_c   1.000
_cell.angle_alpha   90.00
_cell.angle_beta   90.00
_cell.angle_gamma   90.00
#
_symmetry.space_group_name_H-M   'P 1'
#
loop_
_entity.id
_entity.type
_entity.pdbx_description
1 polymer ?
#
loop_
_entity_poly.entity_id
_entity_poly.type
_entity_poly.pdbx_seq_one_letter_code
_entity_poly.pdbx_strand_id
1 'polypeptide(L)'
;MEPTREEMNIATRIVKDLLERGFEYELRHYYSDDDNKNGDWFRDNHKYLEKKGICYESGATKLVLICKELSNWVIKLNFRDGKINFCDREVENYIKACDAGLGEYFAAAYKIGAVEGVKVYLQRKACVDPDSIDDYFREAVMVDFDDGEANEDEIEEAMDMLEDGDRLVAIFGNNSAVAELVDFIFENEIDDLHAYNFGFVNEKPVIIDFSGYSVGSC
;
A
#
# COMPACT_ATOMS: atom_id res chain seq x y z
N MET A 1 17.23 -0.14 -1.41
CA MET A 1 17.81 -0.75 -0.16
C MET A 1 17.02 -2.00 0.12
N GLU A 2 17.70 -3.13 0.32
CA GLU A 2 17.06 -4.41 0.67
C GLU A 2 16.98 -4.57 2.20
N PRO A 3 16.02 -5.36 2.72
CA PRO A 3 15.96 -5.66 4.14
C PRO A 3 17.15 -6.52 4.57
N THR A 4 17.74 -6.17 5.69
CA THR A 4 18.82 -6.94 6.30
C THR A 4 18.30 -8.26 6.87
N ARG A 5 19.19 -9.23 7.08
CA ARG A 5 18.84 -10.50 7.74
C ARG A 5 18.25 -10.28 9.14
N GLU A 6 18.71 -9.27 9.85
CA GLU A 6 18.20 -8.91 11.17
C GLU A 6 16.74 -8.41 11.09
N GLU A 7 16.43 -7.50 10.16
CA GLU A 7 15.08 -7.00 9.91
C GLU A 7 14.12 -8.12 9.50
N MET A 8 14.56 -9.04 8.62
CA MET A 8 13.78 -10.23 8.25
C MET A 8 13.48 -11.13 9.46
N ASN A 9 14.48 -11.36 10.34
CA ASN A 9 14.30 -12.15 11.56
C ASN A 9 13.34 -11.46 12.54
N ILE A 10 13.41 -10.14 12.69
CA ILE A 10 12.49 -9.36 13.52
C ILE A 10 11.06 -9.53 13.01
N ALA A 11 10.83 -9.33 11.72
CA ALA A 11 9.50 -9.48 11.12
C ALA A 11 8.93 -10.89 11.31
N THR A 12 9.74 -11.91 11.03
CA THR A 12 9.37 -13.33 11.23
C THR A 12 8.98 -13.61 12.68
N ARG A 13 9.76 -13.10 13.65
CA ARG A 13 9.48 -13.24 15.08
C ARG A 13 8.18 -12.55 15.46
N ILE A 14 7.94 -11.33 14.98
CA ILE A 14 6.70 -10.58 15.26
C ILE A 14 5.49 -11.39 14.79
N VAL A 15 5.48 -11.84 13.55
CA VAL A 15 4.37 -12.65 13.01
C VAL A 15 4.17 -13.92 13.82
N LYS A 16 5.26 -14.61 14.18
CA LYS A 16 5.18 -15.80 15.04
C LYS A 16 4.56 -15.50 16.39
N ASP A 17 5.00 -14.43 17.07
CA ASP A 17 4.45 -14.01 18.37
C ASP A 17 2.94 -13.73 18.29
N LEU A 18 2.45 -13.17 17.16
CA LEU A 18 1.01 -12.93 16.96
C LEU A 18 0.24 -14.24 16.77
N LEU A 19 0.75 -15.16 15.96
CA LEU A 19 0.14 -16.47 15.71
C LEU A 19 0.08 -17.31 17.01
N GLU A 20 1.17 -17.36 17.80
CA GLU A 20 1.22 -18.04 19.08
C GLU A 20 0.22 -17.46 20.12
N ARG A 21 -0.24 -16.21 19.91
CA ARG A 21 -1.29 -15.57 20.71
C ARG A 21 -2.69 -15.78 20.15
N GLY A 22 -2.83 -16.68 19.19
CA GLY A 22 -4.12 -16.98 18.59
C GLY A 22 -4.60 -15.95 17.57
N PHE A 23 -3.68 -15.15 17.00
CA PHE A 23 -4.02 -14.36 15.82
C PHE A 23 -4.40 -15.32 14.71
N GLU A 24 -5.69 -15.41 14.44
CA GLU A 24 -6.19 -16.19 13.35
C GLU A 24 -6.09 -15.35 12.07
N TYR A 25 -5.22 -15.79 11.19
CA TYR A 25 -5.01 -15.23 9.88
C TYR A 25 -6.18 -15.61 8.96
N GLU A 26 -7.37 -15.16 9.31
CA GLU A 26 -8.56 -15.43 8.54
C GLU A 26 -9.09 -14.14 7.90
N LEU A 27 -9.71 -14.38 6.80
CA LEU A 27 -10.66 -13.63 6.01
C LEU A 27 -11.25 -12.44 6.67
N ARG A 28 -11.12 -11.35 6.02
CA ARG A 28 -11.97 -10.22 6.24
C ARG A 28 -13.03 -10.15 5.16
N HIS A 29 -14.26 -10.49 5.48
CA HIS A 29 -15.39 -10.02 4.70
C HIS A 29 -15.66 -8.56 5.08
N TYR A 30 -15.45 -7.66 4.15
CA TYR A 30 -15.60 -6.21 4.34
C TYR A 30 -17.05 -5.79 4.69
N TYR A 31 -18.02 -6.69 4.58
CA TYR A 31 -19.44 -6.36 4.59
C TYR A 31 -20.30 -7.10 5.63
N SER A 32 -19.74 -7.87 6.55
CA SER A 32 -20.51 -8.44 7.64
C SER A 32 -19.93 -8.07 8.99
N ASP A 33 -20.70 -7.34 9.78
CA ASP A 33 -20.35 -6.97 11.17
C ASP A 33 -20.17 -8.21 12.08
N ASP A 34 -20.67 -9.37 11.67
CA ASP A 34 -20.68 -10.59 12.47
C ASP A 34 -19.40 -11.44 12.39
N ASP A 35 -18.49 -11.19 11.43
CA ASP A 35 -17.31 -12.04 11.19
C ASP A 35 -15.95 -11.33 11.33
N ASN A 36 -15.88 -10.24 12.08
CA ASN A 36 -14.63 -9.50 12.25
C ASN A 36 -13.75 -10.08 13.40
N LYS A 37 -13.47 -11.38 13.32
CA LYS A 37 -12.62 -12.07 14.31
C LYS A 37 -11.24 -11.40 14.49
N ASN A 38 -10.66 -10.88 13.42
CA ASN A 38 -9.39 -10.16 13.48
C ASN A 38 -9.53 -8.82 14.19
N GLY A 39 -10.60 -8.08 13.93
CA GLY A 39 -10.88 -6.83 14.65
C GLY A 39 -11.06 -7.05 16.14
N ASP A 40 -11.76 -8.12 16.52
CA ASP A 40 -11.91 -8.53 17.92
C ASP A 40 -10.58 -8.92 18.55
N TRP A 41 -9.77 -9.71 17.84
CA TRP A 41 -8.45 -10.09 18.33
C TRP A 41 -7.55 -8.87 18.58
N PHE A 42 -7.52 -7.90 17.64
CA PHE A 42 -6.74 -6.68 17.77
C PHE A 42 -7.22 -5.82 18.95
N ARG A 43 -8.54 -5.66 19.10
CA ARG A 43 -9.14 -4.94 20.23
C ARG A 43 -8.76 -5.59 21.56
N ASP A 44 -8.87 -6.92 21.67
CA ASP A 44 -8.60 -7.65 22.90
C ASP A 44 -7.11 -7.70 23.24
N ASN A 45 -6.24 -7.58 22.24
CA ASN A 45 -4.78 -7.58 22.39
C ASN A 45 -4.13 -6.19 22.29
N HIS A 46 -4.92 -5.09 22.25
CA HIS A 46 -4.37 -3.75 22.04
C HIS A 46 -3.25 -3.37 23.04
N LYS A 47 -3.40 -3.69 24.34
CA LYS A 47 -2.38 -3.41 25.36
C LYS A 47 -1.07 -4.16 25.12
N TYR A 48 -1.15 -5.37 24.56
CA TYR A 48 0.03 -6.13 24.19
C TYR A 48 0.73 -5.48 22.98
N LEU A 49 -0.04 -5.11 21.97
CA LEU A 49 0.47 -4.47 20.77
C LEU A 49 1.12 -3.12 21.10
N GLU A 50 0.45 -2.29 21.90
CA GLU A 50 0.99 -1.01 22.37
C GLU A 50 2.32 -1.21 23.12
N LYS A 51 2.38 -2.17 24.06
CA LYS A 51 3.61 -2.49 24.78
C LYS A 51 4.75 -2.93 23.86
N LYS A 52 4.43 -3.60 22.76
CA LYS A 52 5.38 -4.04 21.72
C LYS A 52 5.68 -2.95 20.69
N GLY A 53 4.98 -1.82 20.73
CA GLY A 53 5.10 -0.76 19.73
C GLY A 53 4.67 -1.22 18.33
N ILE A 54 3.60 -2.01 18.28
CA ILE A 54 2.98 -2.50 17.06
C ILE A 54 1.67 -1.76 16.84
N CYS A 55 1.56 -1.03 15.74
CA CYS A 55 0.30 -0.52 15.19
C CYS A 55 -0.09 -1.37 13.98
N TYR A 56 -1.37 -1.32 13.61
CA TYR A 56 -1.85 -2.05 12.45
C TYR A 56 -2.84 -1.22 11.65
N GLU A 57 -2.86 -1.50 10.36
CA GLU A 57 -3.84 -0.99 9.41
C GLU A 57 -4.32 -2.16 8.57
N SER A 58 -5.57 -2.15 8.14
CA SER A 58 -6.08 -3.20 7.28
C SER A 58 -6.94 -2.64 6.18
N GLY A 59 -6.60 -2.96 4.95
CA GLY A 59 -7.41 -2.76 3.76
C GLY A 59 -8.31 -3.96 3.47
N ALA A 60 -8.86 -4.01 2.26
CA ALA A 60 -9.70 -5.11 1.80
C ALA A 60 -8.93 -6.43 1.64
N THR A 61 -7.68 -6.38 1.23
CA THR A 61 -6.88 -7.55 0.81
C THR A 61 -5.69 -7.86 1.70
N LYS A 62 -5.23 -6.89 2.49
CA LYS A 62 -3.95 -6.94 3.21
C LYS A 62 -4.08 -6.37 4.62
N LEU A 63 -3.31 -6.95 5.53
CA LEU A 63 -2.99 -6.39 6.83
C LEU A 63 -1.59 -5.78 6.78
N VAL A 64 -1.43 -4.58 7.29
CA VAL A 64 -0.15 -3.88 7.43
C VAL A 64 0.17 -3.73 8.92
N LEU A 65 1.34 -4.20 9.33
CA LEU A 65 1.84 -4.03 10.69
C LEU A 65 2.99 -3.02 10.69
N ILE A 66 2.84 -1.97 11.45
CA ILE A 66 3.82 -0.91 11.66
C ILE A 66 4.49 -1.17 13.01
N CYS A 67 5.76 -1.55 12.99
CA CYS A 67 6.45 -2.00 14.18
C CYS A 67 7.62 -1.08 14.53
N LYS A 68 7.71 -0.65 15.79
CA LYS A 68 8.79 0.22 16.27
C LYS A 68 10.19 -0.37 16.05
N GLU A 69 10.31 -1.71 16.13
CA GLU A 69 11.58 -2.42 15.89
C GLU A 69 11.99 -2.44 14.40
N LEU A 70 11.05 -2.13 13.48
CA LEU A 70 11.27 -2.07 12.02
C LEU A 70 11.09 -0.64 11.52
N SER A 71 12.05 0.24 11.85
CA SER A 71 11.93 1.68 11.53
C SER A 71 11.77 1.99 10.04
N ASN A 72 12.33 1.15 9.18
CA ASN A 72 12.37 1.35 7.72
C ASN A 72 11.37 0.49 6.95
N TRP A 73 10.67 -0.42 7.61
CA TRP A 73 9.83 -1.42 6.97
C TRP A 73 8.49 -1.56 7.66
N VAL A 74 7.49 -1.90 6.89
CA VAL A 74 6.22 -2.44 7.38
C VAL A 74 6.12 -3.91 7.02
N ILE A 75 5.43 -4.69 7.85
CA ILE A 75 5.11 -6.08 7.53
C ILE A 75 3.76 -6.10 6.84
N LYS A 76 3.68 -6.73 5.66
CA LYS A 76 2.41 -6.98 4.98
C LYS A 76 2.06 -8.46 5.05
N LEU A 77 0.80 -8.74 5.32
CA LEU A 77 0.23 -10.09 5.29
C LEU A 77 -1.00 -10.05 4.39
N ASN A 78 -1.08 -10.99 3.45
CA ASN A 78 -2.25 -11.09 2.58
C ASN A 78 -3.37 -11.83 3.30
N PHE A 79 -4.62 -11.39 3.21
CA PHE A 79 -5.74 -12.14 3.73
C PHE A 79 -5.98 -13.45 2.94
N ARG A 80 -6.49 -14.49 3.61
CA ARG A 80 -6.50 -15.88 3.11
C ARG A 80 -7.59 -16.17 2.09
N ASP A 81 -8.56 -15.28 1.88
CA ASP A 81 -9.82 -15.55 1.20
C ASP A 81 -9.80 -15.45 -0.32
N GLY A 82 -8.67 -15.15 -0.90
CA GLY A 82 -8.57 -14.98 -2.34
C GLY A 82 -7.82 -16.10 -3.06
N LYS A 83 -8.19 -16.32 -4.31
CA LYS A 83 -7.36 -17.08 -5.26
C LYS A 83 -6.07 -16.33 -5.56
N ILE A 84 -6.04 -15.02 -5.29
CA ILE A 84 -4.94 -14.10 -5.59
C ILE A 84 -4.25 -13.72 -4.28
N ASN A 85 -2.92 -13.81 -4.27
CA ASN A 85 -2.12 -13.23 -3.22
C ASN A 85 -1.62 -11.85 -3.68
N PHE A 86 -2.26 -10.81 -3.19
CA PHE A 86 -1.96 -9.43 -3.56
C PHE A 86 -0.55 -8.97 -3.12
N CYS A 87 -0.03 -9.51 -2.01
CA CYS A 87 1.35 -9.23 -1.62
C CYS A 87 2.37 -9.93 -2.54
N ASP A 88 2.09 -11.14 -3.06
CA ASP A 88 2.95 -11.76 -4.10
C ASP A 88 2.93 -10.88 -5.37
N ARG A 89 1.75 -10.36 -5.80
CA ARG A 89 1.66 -9.44 -6.95
C ARG A 89 2.44 -8.15 -6.74
N GLU A 90 2.38 -7.53 -5.56
CA GLU A 90 3.21 -6.35 -5.26
C GLU A 90 4.71 -6.65 -5.43
N VAL A 91 5.18 -7.78 -4.90
CA VAL A 91 6.59 -8.18 -5.06
C VAL A 91 6.94 -8.40 -6.53
N GLU A 92 6.08 -9.11 -7.28
CA GLU A 92 6.28 -9.36 -8.72
C GLU A 92 6.29 -8.04 -9.51
N ASN A 93 5.35 -7.13 -9.25
CA ASN A 93 5.31 -5.83 -9.90
C ASN A 93 6.52 -4.97 -9.54
N TYR A 94 6.97 -4.99 -8.27
CA TYR A 94 8.19 -4.29 -7.87
C TYR A 94 9.44 -4.83 -8.61
N ILE A 95 9.58 -6.15 -8.76
CA ILE A 95 10.69 -6.75 -9.52
C ILE A 95 10.64 -6.29 -10.98
N LYS A 96 9.46 -6.38 -11.64
CA LYS A 96 9.29 -5.90 -13.01
C LYS A 96 9.60 -4.41 -13.17
N ALA A 97 9.16 -3.58 -12.21
CA ALA A 97 9.46 -2.15 -12.20
C ALA A 97 10.98 -1.89 -12.08
N CYS A 98 11.68 -2.64 -11.24
CA CYS A 98 13.15 -2.56 -11.13
C CYS A 98 13.83 -2.94 -12.44
N ASP A 99 13.38 -4.02 -13.10
CA ASP A 99 13.93 -4.47 -14.38
C ASP A 99 13.68 -3.45 -15.50
N ALA A 100 12.57 -2.71 -15.44
CA ALA A 100 12.25 -1.60 -16.34
C ALA A 100 12.92 -0.28 -15.98
N GLY A 101 13.70 -0.19 -14.89
CA GLY A 101 14.32 1.04 -14.41
C GLY A 101 13.36 1.98 -13.66
N LEU A 102 12.15 1.53 -13.33
CA LEU A 102 11.08 2.30 -12.69
C LEU A 102 10.96 2.04 -11.17
N GLY A 103 11.85 1.23 -10.59
CA GLY A 103 11.75 0.81 -9.19
C GLY A 103 11.78 1.95 -8.16
N GLU A 104 12.26 3.14 -8.54
CA GLU A 104 12.28 4.30 -7.64
C GLU A 104 10.89 4.92 -7.38
N TYR A 105 9.92 4.65 -8.27
CA TYR A 105 8.54 5.13 -8.13
C TYR A 105 7.70 4.27 -7.17
N PHE A 106 8.22 3.13 -6.70
CA PHE A 106 7.51 2.17 -5.86
C PHE A 106 8.17 2.02 -4.50
N ALA A 107 7.37 1.83 -3.47
CA ALA A 107 7.89 1.39 -2.17
C ALA A 107 8.40 -0.05 -2.29
N ALA A 108 9.71 -0.25 -2.15
CA ALA A 108 10.36 -1.56 -2.33
C ALA A 108 9.68 -2.66 -1.52
N ALA A 109 9.31 -3.77 -2.17
CA ALA A 109 8.58 -4.88 -1.57
C ALA A 109 9.33 -6.20 -1.73
N TYR A 110 9.40 -6.99 -0.65
CA TYR A 110 10.14 -8.25 -0.59
C TYR A 110 9.36 -9.33 0.14
N LYS A 111 9.34 -10.53 -0.43
CA LYS A 111 8.88 -11.73 0.26
C LYS A 111 10.04 -12.30 1.08
N ILE A 112 9.87 -12.39 2.40
CA ILE A 112 10.94 -12.82 3.29
C ILE A 112 10.80 -14.26 3.78
N GLY A 113 9.67 -14.91 3.52
CA GLY A 113 9.45 -16.31 3.88
C GLY A 113 8.01 -16.59 4.32
N ALA A 114 7.85 -17.61 5.17
CA ALA A 114 6.57 -17.96 5.77
C ALA A 114 6.76 -18.42 7.21
N VAL A 115 5.74 -18.14 8.06
CA VAL A 115 5.64 -18.59 9.44
C VAL A 115 4.33 -19.36 9.59
N GLU A 116 4.40 -20.64 9.95
CA GLU A 116 3.22 -21.51 10.10
C GLU A 116 2.27 -21.48 8.89
N GLY A 117 2.85 -21.36 7.68
CA GLY A 117 2.11 -21.30 6.44
C GLY A 117 1.67 -19.88 6.00
N VAL A 118 1.81 -18.89 6.88
CA VAL A 118 1.52 -17.48 6.57
C VAL A 118 2.73 -16.87 5.87
N LYS A 119 2.56 -16.42 4.63
CA LYS A 119 3.60 -15.72 3.88
C LYS A 119 3.83 -14.34 4.49
N VAL A 120 5.08 -13.96 4.69
CA VAL A 120 5.48 -12.69 5.30
C VAL A 120 6.22 -11.83 4.28
N TYR A 121 5.82 -10.57 4.21
CA TYR A 121 6.40 -9.59 3.28
C TYR A 121 6.86 -8.37 4.05
N LEU A 122 7.95 -7.77 3.57
CA LEU A 122 8.42 -6.46 4.01
C LEU A 122 8.25 -5.47 2.86
N GLN A 123 7.63 -4.33 3.15
CA GLN A 123 7.60 -3.20 2.23
C GLN A 123 8.31 -2.01 2.88
N ARG A 124 9.00 -1.23 2.06
CA ARG A 124 9.63 0.02 2.50
C ARG A 124 8.58 0.91 3.15
N LYS A 125 8.83 1.33 4.39
CA LYS A 125 7.93 2.22 5.10
C LYS A 125 7.92 3.58 4.44
N ALA A 126 6.75 4.03 4.03
CA ALA A 126 6.49 5.38 3.56
C ALA A 126 5.68 6.16 4.61
N CYS A 127 5.83 7.47 4.63
CA CYS A 127 4.93 8.36 5.35
C CYS A 127 3.69 8.57 4.47
N VAL A 128 2.54 8.07 4.91
CA VAL A 128 1.27 8.25 4.19
C VAL A 128 0.68 9.58 4.65
N ASP A 129 0.51 10.50 3.73
CA ASP A 129 -0.04 11.83 3.94
C ASP A 129 -0.98 12.15 2.76
N PRO A 130 -2.24 11.69 2.83
CA PRO A 130 -3.19 11.87 1.74
C PRO A 130 -3.46 13.34 1.42
N ASP A 131 -3.49 14.20 2.42
CA ASP A 131 -3.74 15.63 2.23
C ASP A 131 -2.65 16.25 1.34
N SER A 132 -1.38 15.93 1.59
CA SER A 132 -0.27 16.36 0.73
C SER A 132 -0.33 15.78 -0.68
N ILE A 133 -0.88 14.57 -0.86
CA ILE A 133 -1.09 13.96 -2.19
C ILE A 133 -2.26 14.63 -2.90
N ASP A 134 -3.35 14.92 -2.20
CA ASP A 134 -4.51 15.63 -2.75
C ASP A 134 -4.14 17.04 -3.22
N ASP A 135 -3.17 17.71 -2.57
CA ASP A 135 -2.64 18.98 -3.05
C ASP A 135 -2.05 18.88 -4.47
N TYR A 136 -1.34 17.78 -4.81
CA TYR A 136 -0.84 17.55 -6.17
C TYR A 136 -1.99 17.37 -7.17
N PHE A 137 -3.05 16.63 -6.79
CA PHE A 137 -4.22 16.43 -7.64
C PHE A 137 -4.97 17.74 -7.86
N ARG A 138 -5.14 18.51 -6.80
CA ARG A 138 -5.76 19.85 -6.84
C ARG A 138 -4.99 20.79 -7.77
N GLU A 139 -3.68 20.86 -7.64
CA GLU A 139 -2.84 21.70 -8.52
C GLU A 139 -2.98 21.29 -9.99
N ALA A 140 -3.07 19.97 -10.27
CA ALA A 140 -3.22 19.47 -11.63
C ALA A 140 -4.56 19.91 -12.27
N VAL A 141 -5.67 19.81 -11.55
CA VAL A 141 -6.99 20.20 -12.09
C VAL A 141 -7.18 21.72 -12.14
N MET A 142 -6.55 22.46 -11.24
CA MET A 142 -6.65 23.94 -11.22
C MET A 142 -6.10 24.61 -12.49
N VAL A 143 -5.24 23.93 -13.24
CA VAL A 143 -4.72 24.45 -14.51
C VAL A 143 -5.80 24.60 -15.58
N ASP A 144 -6.87 23.80 -15.50
CA ASP A 144 -7.97 23.79 -16.46
C ASP A 144 -9.08 24.80 -16.12
N PHE A 145 -9.02 25.41 -14.92
CA PHE A 145 -9.96 26.44 -14.53
C PHE A 145 -9.36 27.83 -14.81
N ASP A 146 -10.13 28.69 -15.48
CA ASP A 146 -9.77 30.11 -15.63
C ASP A 146 -9.69 30.82 -14.27
N ASP A 147 -8.74 31.75 -14.13
CA ASP A 147 -8.37 32.44 -12.89
C ASP A 147 -9.53 32.71 -11.90
N GLY A 148 -9.75 31.78 -10.96
CA GLY A 148 -10.49 32.04 -9.72
C GLY A 148 -11.98 31.81 -9.75
N GLU A 149 -12.57 31.17 -10.76
CA GLU A 149 -14.02 30.93 -10.86
C GLU A 149 -14.49 29.55 -10.36
N ALA A 150 -13.60 28.56 -10.15
CA ALA A 150 -13.99 27.24 -9.65
C ALA A 150 -14.36 27.29 -8.16
N ASN A 151 -15.49 26.73 -7.80
CA ASN A 151 -15.82 26.48 -6.40
C ASN A 151 -15.22 25.13 -5.92
N GLU A 152 -15.21 24.90 -4.61
CA GLU A 152 -14.60 23.71 -4.00
C GLU A 152 -15.23 22.41 -4.50
N ASP A 153 -16.55 22.36 -4.66
CA ASP A 153 -17.25 21.15 -5.13
C ASP A 153 -16.85 20.78 -6.56
N GLU A 154 -16.64 21.77 -7.45
CA GLU A 154 -16.20 21.56 -8.83
C GLU A 154 -14.76 21.05 -8.88
N ILE A 155 -13.90 21.53 -7.97
CA ILE A 155 -12.51 21.05 -7.88
C ILE A 155 -12.47 19.61 -7.37
N GLU A 156 -13.24 19.26 -6.33
CA GLU A 156 -13.34 17.90 -5.82
C GLU A 156 -13.87 16.93 -6.90
N GLU A 157 -14.91 17.32 -7.64
CA GLU A 157 -15.44 16.53 -8.75
C GLU A 157 -14.37 16.30 -9.85
N ALA A 158 -13.61 17.34 -10.20
CA ALA A 158 -12.54 17.23 -11.19
C ALA A 158 -11.38 16.33 -10.71
N MET A 159 -11.03 16.41 -9.42
CA MET A 159 -10.01 15.51 -8.83
C MET A 159 -10.46 14.04 -8.85
N ASP A 160 -11.73 13.76 -8.58
CA ASP A 160 -12.29 12.41 -8.63
C ASP A 160 -12.30 11.83 -10.06
N MET A 161 -12.41 12.71 -11.07
CA MET A 161 -12.40 12.33 -12.49
C MET A 161 -11.00 12.10 -13.07
N LEU A 162 -9.91 12.42 -12.34
CA LEU A 162 -8.55 12.17 -12.81
C LEU A 162 -8.32 10.67 -13.04
N GLU A 163 -7.85 10.32 -14.23
CA GLU A 163 -7.39 8.97 -14.52
C GLU A 163 -6.06 8.67 -13.80
N ASP A 164 -5.72 7.38 -13.60
CA ASP A 164 -4.48 6.98 -12.93
C ASP A 164 -3.23 7.57 -13.59
N GLY A 165 -3.23 7.71 -14.93
CA GLY A 165 -2.16 8.36 -15.67
C GLY A 165 -1.98 9.83 -15.31
N ASP A 166 -3.07 10.58 -15.18
CA ASP A 166 -3.04 12.00 -14.81
C ASP A 166 -2.57 12.19 -13.36
N ARG A 167 -3.00 11.31 -12.45
CA ARG A 167 -2.53 11.27 -11.07
C ARG A 167 -1.04 11.03 -10.97
N LEU A 168 -0.47 10.12 -11.78
CA LEU A 168 0.97 9.91 -11.83
C LEU A 168 1.71 11.14 -12.36
N VAL A 169 1.19 11.79 -13.39
CA VAL A 169 1.78 13.03 -13.94
C VAL A 169 1.71 14.16 -12.90
N ALA A 170 0.61 14.28 -12.17
CA ALA A 170 0.48 15.28 -11.09
C ALA A 170 1.55 15.11 -10.01
N ILE A 171 1.80 13.87 -9.56
CA ILE A 171 2.72 13.59 -8.46
C ILE A 171 4.19 13.60 -8.91
N PHE A 172 4.50 12.98 -10.06
CA PHE A 172 5.88 12.72 -10.49
C PHE A 172 6.36 13.66 -11.60
N GLY A 173 5.47 14.51 -12.13
CA GLY A 173 5.76 15.46 -13.20
C GLY A 173 5.62 14.87 -14.60
N ASN A 174 5.55 15.75 -15.58
CA ASN A 174 5.38 15.36 -17.01
C ASN A 174 6.75 15.19 -17.68
N ASN A 175 7.25 13.97 -17.75
CA ASN A 175 8.51 13.64 -18.41
C ASN A 175 8.47 12.22 -19.00
N SER A 176 9.50 11.84 -19.78
CA SER A 176 9.54 10.54 -20.46
C SER A 176 9.53 9.34 -19.51
N ALA A 177 10.15 9.43 -18.33
CA ALA A 177 10.17 8.33 -17.38
C ALA A 177 8.78 8.13 -16.73
N VAL A 178 8.02 9.20 -16.52
CA VAL A 178 6.63 9.11 -16.05
C VAL A 178 5.71 8.57 -17.15
N ALA A 179 5.93 8.90 -18.42
CA ALA A 179 5.20 8.26 -19.51
C ALA A 179 5.45 6.74 -19.55
N GLU A 180 6.69 6.29 -19.37
CA GLU A 180 7.02 4.87 -19.24
C GLU A 180 6.38 4.25 -17.99
N LEU A 181 6.27 5.00 -16.87
CA LEU A 181 5.57 4.56 -15.66
C LEU A 181 4.07 4.37 -15.90
N VAL A 182 3.42 5.28 -16.64
CA VAL A 182 2.00 5.18 -17.00
C VAL A 182 1.76 3.92 -17.84
N ASP A 183 2.59 3.69 -18.86
CA ASP A 183 2.51 2.48 -19.69
C ASP A 183 2.69 1.22 -18.82
N PHE A 184 3.68 1.22 -17.92
CA PHE A 184 3.96 0.10 -17.01
C PHE A 184 2.77 -0.21 -16.09
N ILE A 185 2.16 0.81 -15.50
CA ILE A 185 0.97 0.69 -14.63
C ILE A 185 -0.18 0.02 -15.40
N PHE A 186 -0.46 0.52 -16.60
CA PHE A 186 -1.51 -0.02 -17.46
C PHE A 186 -1.24 -1.49 -17.87
N GLU A 187 -0.03 -1.82 -18.30
CA GLU A 187 0.36 -3.17 -18.72
C GLU A 187 0.34 -4.20 -17.58
N ASN A 188 0.53 -3.77 -16.34
CA ASN A 188 0.53 -4.64 -15.15
C ASN A 188 -0.77 -4.60 -14.36
N GLU A 189 -1.81 -3.98 -14.91
CA GLU A 189 -3.14 -3.88 -14.29
C GLU A 189 -3.07 -3.31 -12.86
N ILE A 190 -2.20 -2.31 -12.65
CA ILE A 190 -2.12 -1.56 -11.41
C ILE A 190 -3.09 -0.40 -11.57
N ASP A 191 -4.19 -0.46 -10.85
CA ASP A 191 -5.29 0.47 -10.87
C ASP A 191 -5.60 1.01 -9.47
N ASP A 192 -6.59 1.90 -9.36
CA ASP A 192 -7.05 2.45 -8.09
C ASP A 192 -5.98 3.32 -7.39
N LEU A 193 -5.31 4.19 -8.14
CA LEU A 193 -4.27 5.08 -7.63
C LEU A 193 -4.85 6.33 -6.95
N HIS A 194 -5.58 6.16 -5.84
CA HIS A 194 -6.06 7.25 -5.00
C HIS A 194 -4.99 7.71 -3.98
N ALA A 195 -5.21 8.85 -3.30
CA ALA A 195 -4.22 9.49 -2.43
C ALA A 195 -3.63 8.57 -1.34
N TYR A 196 -4.44 7.66 -0.79
CA TYR A 196 -3.96 6.69 0.22
C TYR A 196 -3.04 5.59 -0.34
N ASN A 197 -2.92 5.46 -1.66
CA ASN A 197 -2.02 4.50 -2.32
C ASN A 197 -0.66 5.10 -2.63
N PHE A 198 -0.42 6.33 -2.17
CA PHE A 198 0.87 7.00 -2.23
C PHE A 198 1.42 7.30 -0.84
N GLY A 199 2.72 7.54 -0.77
CA GLY A 199 3.39 7.97 0.44
C GLY A 199 4.77 8.51 0.10
N PHE A 200 5.50 8.96 1.11
CA PHE A 200 6.82 9.56 0.94
C PHE A 200 7.91 8.72 1.59
N VAL A 201 8.95 8.41 0.84
CA VAL A 201 10.19 7.78 1.32
C VAL A 201 11.33 8.77 1.13
N ASN A 202 11.93 9.25 2.24
CA ASN A 202 12.95 10.30 2.21
C ASN A 202 12.49 11.52 1.41
N GLU A 203 11.29 12.00 1.68
CA GLU A 203 10.66 13.17 1.04
C GLU A 203 10.32 12.99 -0.46
N LYS A 204 10.53 11.81 -1.03
CA LYS A 204 10.16 11.50 -2.41
C LYS A 204 8.85 10.71 -2.43
N PRO A 205 7.90 11.09 -3.27
CA PRO A 205 6.67 10.33 -3.43
C PRO A 205 6.94 8.93 -4.00
N VAL A 206 6.19 7.93 -3.53
CA VAL A 206 6.23 6.55 -4.01
C VAL A 206 4.83 5.95 -3.98
N ILE A 207 4.58 4.98 -4.85
CA ILE A 207 3.36 4.17 -4.85
C ILE A 207 3.55 3.06 -3.79
N ILE A 208 2.57 2.90 -2.88
CA ILE A 208 2.63 1.95 -1.76
C ILE A 208 1.62 0.79 -1.86
N ASP A 209 0.57 0.94 -2.66
CA ASP A 209 -0.33 -0.15 -3.03
C ASP A 209 -0.38 -0.29 -4.55
N PHE A 210 0.24 -1.34 -5.06
CA PHE A 210 0.43 -1.57 -6.48
C PHE A 210 0.19 -3.04 -6.87
N SER A 211 -0.71 -3.69 -6.13
CA SER A 211 -1.10 -5.08 -6.42
C SER A 211 -2.07 -5.18 -7.59
N GLY A 212 -2.74 -4.08 -7.95
CA GLY A 212 -3.85 -4.03 -8.87
C GLY A 212 -5.12 -4.68 -8.29
N TYR A 213 -6.25 -4.12 -8.61
CA TYR A 213 -7.56 -4.62 -8.18
C TYR A 213 -8.31 -5.15 -9.40
N SER A 214 -7.86 -6.25 -10.00
CA SER A 214 -8.73 -6.92 -10.96
C SER A 214 -9.86 -7.60 -10.19
N VAL A 215 -10.99 -6.93 -10.06
CA VAL A 215 -12.25 -7.63 -9.81
C VAL A 215 -12.43 -8.55 -11.01
N GLY A 216 -12.05 -9.80 -10.83
CA GLY A 216 -12.30 -10.81 -11.87
C GLY A 216 -13.77 -10.74 -12.22
N SER A 217 -14.04 -10.32 -13.43
CA SER A 217 -15.36 -10.46 -14.01
C SER A 217 -15.80 -11.91 -13.85
N CYS A 218 -16.78 -12.12 -12.97
CA CYS A 218 -17.52 -13.38 -12.88
C CYS A 218 -18.27 -13.66 -14.18
#